data_7121017a64d155a0be0790be2447f50a
#
_entry.id   7121017a64d155a0be0790be2447f50a
#
_cell.length_a   1.000
_cell.length_b   1.000
_cell.length_c   1.000
_cell.angle_alpha   90.00
_cell.angle_beta   90.00
_cell.angle_gamma   90.00
#
_symmetry.space_group_name_H-M   'P 1'
#
loop_
_entity.id
_entity.type
_entity.pdbx_description
1 polymer ?
#
loop_
_entity_poly.entity_id
_entity_poly.type
_entity_poly.pdbx_seq_one_letter_code
_entity_poly.pdbx_strand_id
1 'polypeptide(L)'
;MKVIWTPEALQDRIDIWDYIATDNPHAAARMDELFSDSANQLTEHPKLGRPGKVPGTRELVAHAHYRLVYEIHDETVWILTLVHTARLWPPARS
;
A
#
# COMPACT_ATOMS: atom_id res chain seq x y z
N MET A 1 6.57 11.49 11.26
CA MET A 1 7.48 10.65 10.47
C MET A 1 7.22 10.87 8.99
N LYS A 2 8.24 10.80 8.16
CA LYS A 2 8.12 10.98 6.72
C LYS A 2 7.61 9.69 6.07
N VAL A 3 6.75 9.81 5.05
CA VAL A 3 6.27 8.66 4.28
C VAL A 3 6.71 8.83 2.84
N ILE A 4 7.35 7.81 2.31
CA ILE A 4 7.84 7.78 0.93
C ILE A 4 7.24 6.57 0.21
N TRP A 5 6.66 6.82 -0.95
CA TRP A 5 6.22 5.76 -1.86
C TRP A 5 7.40 5.38 -2.74
N THR A 6 7.79 4.11 -2.71
CA THR A 6 8.82 3.61 -3.63
C THR A 6 8.33 3.67 -5.07
N PRO A 7 9.22 3.68 -6.07
CA PRO A 7 8.81 3.62 -7.47
C PRO A 7 7.88 2.44 -7.77
N GLU A 8 8.14 1.29 -7.16
CA GLU A 8 7.31 0.09 -7.32
C GLU A 8 5.90 0.30 -6.77
N ALA A 9 5.80 0.93 -5.60
CA ALA A 9 4.50 1.21 -4.99
C ALA A 9 3.72 2.26 -5.78
N LEU A 10 4.40 3.28 -6.32
CA LEU A 10 3.77 4.25 -7.20
C LEU A 10 3.24 3.59 -8.48
N GLN A 11 4.01 2.66 -9.04
CA GLN A 11 3.55 1.93 -10.21
C GLN A 11 2.34 1.07 -9.89
N ASP A 12 2.31 0.45 -8.72
CA ASP A 12 1.14 -0.31 -8.27
C ASP A 12 -0.10 0.58 -8.20
N ARG A 13 0.04 1.81 -7.69
CA ARG A 13 -1.09 2.76 -7.64
C ARG A 13 -1.60 3.09 -9.04
N ILE A 14 -0.69 3.33 -9.96
CA ILE A 14 -1.04 3.63 -11.35
C ILE A 14 -1.77 2.45 -11.99
N ASP A 15 -1.24 1.24 -11.80
CA ASP A 15 -1.84 0.03 -12.37
C ASP A 15 -3.24 -0.23 -11.82
N ILE A 16 -3.44 -0.02 -10.52
CA ILE A 16 -4.74 -0.17 -9.88
C ILE A 16 -5.71 0.88 -10.40
N TRP A 17 -5.26 2.13 -10.53
CA TRP A 17 -6.06 3.21 -11.10
C TRP A 17 -6.55 2.83 -12.50
N ASP A 18 -5.63 2.43 -13.36
CA ASP A 18 -5.94 2.11 -14.75
C ASP A 18 -6.95 0.96 -14.83
N TYR A 19 -6.75 -0.06 -13.99
CA TYR A 19 -7.64 -1.21 -13.96
C TYR A 19 -9.07 -0.82 -13.55
N ILE A 20 -9.20 -0.03 -12.49
CA ILE A 20 -10.53 0.36 -11.97
C ILE A 20 -11.18 1.40 -12.90
N ALA A 21 -10.40 2.35 -13.40
CA ALA A 21 -10.89 3.45 -14.24
C ALA A 21 -11.46 2.97 -15.57
N THR A 22 -11.04 1.81 -16.05
CA THR A 22 -11.60 1.20 -17.24
C THR A 22 -13.12 1.05 -17.14
N ASP A 23 -13.61 0.68 -15.96
CA ASP A 23 -15.04 0.53 -15.73
C ASP A 23 -15.67 1.72 -15.02
N ASN A 24 -14.93 2.36 -14.10
CA ASN A 24 -15.49 3.41 -13.25
C ASN A 24 -14.40 4.38 -12.78
N PRO A 25 -14.22 5.51 -13.50
CA PRO A 25 -13.22 6.52 -13.10
C PRO A 25 -13.43 7.11 -11.70
N HIS A 26 -14.68 7.27 -11.26
CA HIS A 26 -14.96 7.79 -9.92
C HIS A 26 -14.50 6.82 -8.84
N ALA A 27 -14.69 5.52 -9.08
CA ALA A 27 -14.23 4.49 -8.14
C ALA A 27 -12.70 4.46 -8.06
N ALA A 28 -12.02 4.66 -9.20
CA ALA A 28 -10.57 4.76 -9.22
C ALA A 28 -10.06 5.92 -8.36
N ALA A 29 -10.70 7.07 -8.48
CA ALA A 29 -10.33 8.24 -7.68
C ALA A 29 -10.55 8.01 -6.19
N ARG A 30 -11.68 7.42 -5.82
CA ARG A 30 -11.96 7.10 -4.41
C ARG A 30 -10.96 6.11 -3.83
N MET A 31 -10.59 5.09 -4.61
CA MET A 31 -9.61 4.09 -4.18
C MET A 31 -8.25 4.73 -3.96
N ASP A 32 -7.83 5.60 -4.88
CA ASP A 32 -6.54 6.27 -4.77
C ASP A 32 -6.49 7.20 -3.55
N GLU A 33 -7.59 7.88 -3.23
CA GLU A 33 -7.70 8.67 -2.01
C GLU A 33 -7.54 7.80 -0.76
N LEU A 34 -8.14 6.62 -0.74
CA LEU A 34 -7.98 5.70 0.39
C LEU A 34 -6.52 5.29 0.57
N PHE A 35 -5.79 5.05 -0.50
CA PHE A 35 -4.37 4.74 -0.42
C PHE A 35 -3.58 5.92 0.16
N SER A 36 -3.86 7.11 -0.33
CA SER A 36 -3.20 8.32 0.16
C SER A 36 -3.49 8.57 1.64
N ASP A 37 -4.76 8.46 2.04
CA ASP A 37 -5.16 8.67 3.44
C ASP A 37 -4.54 7.62 4.35
N SER A 38 -4.52 6.37 3.94
CA SER A 38 -3.91 5.29 4.72
C SER A 38 -2.42 5.52 4.92
N ALA A 39 -1.72 5.93 3.87
CA ALA A 39 -0.30 6.25 3.98
C ALA A 39 -0.06 7.44 4.91
N ASN A 40 -0.93 8.46 4.84
CA ASN A 40 -0.81 9.64 5.70
C ASN A 40 -0.98 9.32 7.19
N GLN A 41 -1.80 8.32 7.52
CA GLN A 41 -1.93 7.89 8.92
C GLN A 41 -0.61 7.40 9.48
N LEU A 42 0.26 6.88 8.63
CA LEU A 42 1.56 6.35 9.08
C LEU A 42 2.55 7.44 9.45
N THR A 43 2.30 8.70 9.10
CA THR A 43 3.15 9.82 9.55
C THR A 43 3.12 9.98 11.06
N GLU A 44 1.96 9.77 11.68
CA GLU A 44 1.78 9.88 13.12
C GLU A 44 1.74 8.52 13.82
N HIS A 45 1.31 7.48 13.11
CA HIS A 45 1.12 6.15 13.66
C HIS A 45 1.85 5.10 12.80
N PRO A 46 3.20 5.14 12.78
CA PRO A 46 3.96 4.25 11.88
C PRO A 46 3.78 2.76 12.19
N LYS A 47 3.39 2.41 13.40
CA LYS A 47 3.17 1.01 13.79
C LYS A 47 1.71 0.59 13.70
N LEU A 48 0.88 1.37 13.01
CA LEU A 48 -0.55 1.08 12.84
C LEU A 48 -0.79 -0.26 12.13
N GLY A 49 0.03 -0.58 11.12
CA GLY A 49 -0.05 -1.86 10.43
C GLY A 49 0.47 -3.01 11.31
N ARG A 50 -0.05 -4.20 11.07
CA ARG A 50 0.42 -5.39 11.76
C ARG A 50 1.74 -5.88 11.16
N PRO A 51 2.56 -6.64 11.89
CA PRO A 51 3.76 -7.26 11.32
C PRO A 51 3.42 -8.10 10.10
N GLY A 52 4.19 -7.91 9.03
CA GLY A 52 4.01 -8.63 7.78
C GLY A 52 4.71 -9.98 7.79
N LYS A 53 4.53 -10.74 6.70
CA LYS A 53 5.16 -12.05 6.55
C LYS A 53 6.67 -11.95 6.42
N VAL A 54 7.16 -10.91 5.77
CA VAL A 54 8.59 -10.67 5.66
C VAL A 54 9.06 -9.93 6.90
N PRO A 55 10.09 -10.44 7.60
CA PRO A 55 10.61 -9.74 8.78
C PRO A 55 10.96 -8.29 8.48
N GLY A 56 10.58 -7.39 9.38
CA GLY A 56 10.82 -5.96 9.23
C GLY A 56 9.74 -5.22 8.46
N THR A 57 8.81 -5.91 7.83
CA THR A 57 7.70 -5.27 7.14
C THR A 57 6.43 -5.22 7.98
N ARG A 58 5.54 -4.32 7.61
CA ARG A 58 4.20 -4.21 8.18
C ARG A 58 3.18 -4.12 7.06
N GLU A 59 1.95 -4.50 7.38
CA GLU A 59 0.84 -4.47 6.42
C GLU A 59 -0.32 -3.70 7.02
N LEU A 60 -0.79 -2.70 6.28
CA LEU A 60 -1.96 -1.91 6.67
C LEU A 60 -3.07 -2.13 5.65
N VAL A 61 -4.24 -2.53 6.14
CA VAL A 61 -5.41 -2.72 5.28
C VAL A 61 -5.98 -1.33 4.94
N ALA A 62 -5.79 -0.90 3.69
CA ALA A 62 -6.31 0.37 3.20
C ALA A 62 -7.76 0.23 2.72
N HIS A 63 -8.12 -0.96 2.26
CA HIS A 63 -9.45 -1.29 1.74
C HIS A 63 -9.64 -2.81 1.86
N ALA A 64 -10.88 -3.28 1.78
CA ALA A 64 -11.18 -4.71 1.86
C ALA A 64 -10.38 -5.56 0.85
N HIS A 65 -10.04 -4.97 -0.30
CA HIS A 65 -9.34 -5.67 -1.37
C HIS A 65 -7.86 -5.31 -1.50
N TYR A 66 -7.36 -4.34 -0.74
CA TYR A 66 -5.97 -3.87 -0.89
C TYR A 66 -5.31 -3.59 0.45
N ARG A 67 -4.04 -3.94 0.54
CA ARG A 67 -3.22 -3.58 1.70
C ARG A 67 -1.90 -2.94 1.25
N LEU A 68 -1.42 -2.02 2.10
CA LEU A 68 -0.11 -1.43 1.96
C LEU A 68 0.90 -2.30 2.68
N VAL A 69 1.98 -2.63 2.01
CA VAL A 69 3.14 -3.25 2.65
C VAL A 69 4.21 -2.18 2.79
N TYR A 70 4.72 -1.99 4.00
CA TYR A 70 5.69 -0.94 4.26
C TYR A 70 6.73 -1.39 5.29
N GLU A 71 7.79 -0.64 5.38
CA GLU A 71 8.80 -0.80 6.43
C GLU A 71 9.18 0.56 7.01
N ILE A 72 9.68 0.55 8.24
CA ILE A 72 10.14 1.76 8.92
C ILE A 72 11.67 1.70 8.95
N HIS A 73 12.31 2.73 8.44
CA HIS A 73 13.75 2.79 8.37
C HIS A 73 14.21 4.23 8.53
N ASP A 74 15.10 4.50 9.51
CA ASP A 74 15.65 5.84 9.75
C ASP A 74 14.56 6.92 9.85
N GLU A 75 13.55 6.69 10.69
CA GLU A 75 12.42 7.61 10.89
C GLU A 75 11.62 7.90 9.61
N THR A 76 11.72 7.02 8.64
CA THR A 76 10.97 7.12 7.39
C THR A 76 10.16 5.87 7.20
N VAL A 77 8.91 6.04 6.77
CA VAL A 77 8.05 4.94 6.34
C VAL A 77 8.21 4.80 4.83
N TRP A 78 8.61 3.62 4.41
CA TRP A 78 8.77 3.29 2.99
C TRP A 78 7.62 2.39 2.56
N ILE A 79 6.75 2.89 1.69
CA ILE A 79 5.68 2.06 1.12
C ILE A 79 6.31 1.24 0.01
N LEU A 80 6.34 -0.08 0.19
CA LEU A 80 7.03 -0.99 -0.72
C LEU A 80 6.16 -1.47 -1.85
N THR A 81 4.88 -1.73 -1.57
CA THR A 81 3.94 -2.25 -2.56
C THR A 81 2.51 -2.12 -2.08
N LEU A 82 1.58 -2.10 -3.04
CA LEU A 82 0.16 -2.29 -2.82
C LEU A 82 -0.21 -3.68 -3.32
N VAL A 83 -0.82 -4.47 -2.46
CA VAL A 83 -1.15 -5.86 -2.79
C VAL A 83 -2.64 -6.08 -2.70
N HIS A 84 -3.22 -6.70 -3.73
CA HIS A 84 -4.59 -7.17 -3.66
C HIS A 84 -4.67 -8.29 -2.63
N THR A 85 -5.70 -8.27 -1.77
CA THR A 85 -5.81 -9.22 -0.66
C THR A 85 -5.91 -10.68 -1.12
N ALA A 86 -6.32 -10.93 -2.36
CA ALA A 86 -6.36 -12.27 -2.93
C ALA A 86 -5.00 -12.79 -3.37
N ARG A 87 -3.98 -11.93 -3.42
CA ARG A 87 -2.63 -12.32 -3.84
C ARG A 87 -1.74 -12.56 -2.63
N LEU A 88 -0.78 -13.46 -2.81
CA LEU A 88 0.25 -13.68 -1.79
C LEU A 88 1.33 -12.60 -1.90
N TRP A 89 1.81 -12.14 -0.74
CA TRP A 89 2.99 -11.31 -0.69
C TRP A 89 3.90 -11.83 0.43
N PRO A 90 5.19 -12.07 0.16
CA PRO A 90 5.82 -11.97 -1.16
C PRO A 90 5.24 -13.00 -2.13
N PRO A 91 5.38 -12.76 -3.47
CA PRO A 91 4.86 -13.69 -4.47
C PRO A 91 5.42 -15.09 -4.26
N ALA A 92 4.56 -16.10 -4.46
CA ALA A 92 5.01 -17.47 -4.37
C ALA A 92 6.01 -17.77 -5.51
N ARG A 93 7.04 -18.55 -5.19
CA ARG A 93 7.95 -19.02 -6.21
C ARG A 93 7.30 -20.15 -7.01
N SER A 94 7.40 -20.05 -8.31
CA SER A 94 6.99 -21.13 -9.19
C SER A 94 8.11 -22.13 -9.37
#